data_2a233e81816a8e07732256e3ad4d626a
#
_entry.id   2a233e81816a8e07732256e3ad4d626a
#
_cell.length_a   1.000
_cell.length_b   1.000
_cell.length_c   1.000
_cell.angle_alpha   90.00
_cell.angle_beta   90.00
_cell.angle_gamma   90.00
#
_symmetry.space_group_name_H-M   'P 1'
#
loop_
_entity.id
_entity.type
_entity.pdbx_description
1 polymer ?
#
loop_
_entity_poly.entity_id
_entity_poly.type
_entity_poly.pdbx_seq_one_letter_code
_entity_poly.pdbx_strand_id
1 'polypeptide(L)'
;MVNLEIDRVSVRFALKGATVEAVNDVSLRIRPGECVALVGESGCGKTVLASALLGFLPGNAETSGSARLGDVDLLAASDHELATTIRGRQIGLIPQSPASHLTPVRTARSQLEEAARVLGGDALNAAERAGLLPEHLDRYPHELSGGMAQRVANALALVGDPWLLIADEPTTGLDRDLVDGLLDEFRRLVDDGHAVLLITHDLAAAHKIADRIAVMYAGRIVEVGPAHDVLDQARHPYSRGLANALPERDFLPIPGQPPLLTDLPAGCAFAPRCDQATAICEERPVLTDDPHAVACHRPC
;
A
#
# COMPACT_ATOMS: atom_id res chain seq x y z
N MET A 1 -13.00 -18.52 -1.34
CA MET A 1 -12.64 -17.15 -1.78
C MET A 1 -11.17 -16.97 -1.46
N VAL A 2 -10.39 -16.38 -2.38
CA VAL A 2 -8.96 -16.17 -2.20
C VAL A 2 -8.76 -14.94 -1.32
N ASN A 3 -8.00 -15.05 -0.23
CA ASN A 3 -7.58 -13.92 0.62
C ASN A 3 -6.08 -13.73 0.44
N LEU A 4 -5.60 -12.50 0.67
CA LEU A 4 -4.18 -12.29 0.96
C LEU A 4 -3.99 -12.35 2.49
N GLU A 5 -3.15 -13.28 2.94
CA GLU A 5 -2.79 -13.46 4.34
C GLU A 5 -1.30 -13.20 4.51
N ILE A 6 -0.98 -12.10 5.16
CA ILE A 6 0.39 -11.72 5.54
C ILE A 6 0.56 -12.12 7.01
N ASP A 7 1.50 -13.02 7.29
CA ASP A 7 1.76 -13.53 8.64
C ASP A 7 3.22 -13.30 9.02
N ARG A 8 3.44 -12.41 9.97
CA ARG A 8 4.73 -12.04 10.58
C ARG A 8 5.83 -11.76 9.55
N VAL A 9 5.46 -11.09 8.46
CA VAL A 9 6.42 -10.74 7.41
C VAL A 9 7.43 -9.74 7.93
N SER A 10 8.70 -10.05 7.71
CA SER A 10 9.81 -9.13 7.94
C SER A 10 10.69 -9.03 6.69
N VAL A 11 11.20 -7.83 6.44
CA VAL A 11 12.13 -7.53 5.35
C VAL A 11 13.30 -6.74 5.91
N ARG A 12 14.51 -7.25 5.69
CA ARG A 12 15.78 -6.65 6.11
C ARG A 12 16.68 -6.44 4.91
N PHE A 13 17.41 -5.35 4.89
CA PHE A 13 18.42 -5.09 3.86
C PHE A 13 19.81 -5.11 4.49
N ALA A 14 20.68 -6.01 4.00
CA ALA A 14 22.09 -6.03 4.37
C ALA A 14 22.84 -4.90 3.69
N LEU A 15 23.42 -3.97 4.46
CA LEU A 15 24.29 -2.90 4.01
C LEU A 15 25.70 -3.08 4.59
N LYS A 16 26.70 -2.37 4.03
CA LYS A 16 28.05 -2.36 4.62
C LYS A 16 28.00 -1.77 6.04
N GLY A 17 28.11 -2.65 7.05
CA GLY A 17 28.19 -2.24 8.46
C GLY A 17 26.85 -1.93 9.16
N ALA A 18 25.73 -2.15 8.48
CA ALA A 18 24.41 -1.93 9.08
C ALA A 18 23.36 -2.87 8.46
N THR A 19 22.27 -3.09 9.17
CA THR A 19 21.07 -3.76 8.66
C THR A 19 19.90 -2.79 8.78
N VAL A 20 19.13 -2.64 7.70
CA VAL A 20 17.89 -1.84 7.70
C VAL A 20 16.73 -2.80 7.95
N GLU A 21 15.99 -2.63 9.04
CA GLU A 21 14.76 -3.39 9.34
C GLU A 21 13.55 -2.67 8.75
N ALA A 22 13.34 -2.79 7.44
CA ALA A 22 12.32 -2.01 6.73
C ALA A 22 10.89 -2.48 7.02
N VAL A 23 10.68 -3.77 7.20
CA VAL A 23 9.42 -4.38 7.63
C VAL A 23 9.74 -5.35 8.78
N ASN A 24 8.97 -5.32 9.85
CA ASN A 24 9.30 -6.07 11.05
C ASN A 24 8.02 -6.64 11.68
N ASP A 25 7.80 -7.94 11.47
CA ASP A 25 6.74 -8.73 12.09
C ASP A 25 5.32 -8.19 11.74
N VAL A 26 5.11 -7.91 10.45
CA VAL A 26 3.84 -7.40 9.95
C VAL A 26 2.88 -8.55 9.66
N SER A 27 1.67 -8.47 10.25
CA SER A 27 0.56 -9.36 9.95
C SER A 27 -0.65 -8.55 9.51
N LEU A 28 -1.25 -8.92 8.37
CA LEU A 28 -2.40 -8.23 7.78
C LEU A 28 -3.17 -9.22 6.90
N ARG A 29 -4.50 -9.15 6.93
CA ARG A 29 -5.36 -9.90 6.03
C ARG A 29 -6.16 -8.94 5.16
N ILE A 30 -6.28 -9.24 3.86
CA ILE A 30 -7.11 -8.51 2.90
C ILE A 30 -8.08 -9.50 2.27
N ARG A 31 -9.37 -9.14 2.24
CA ARG A 31 -10.47 -9.96 1.74
C ARG A 31 -10.95 -9.46 0.38
N PRO A 32 -11.57 -10.31 -0.45
CA PRO A 32 -12.27 -9.86 -1.64
C PRO A 32 -13.35 -8.83 -1.29
N GLY A 33 -13.50 -7.79 -2.12
CA GLY A 33 -14.45 -6.71 -1.88
C GLY A 33 -14.08 -5.84 -0.68
N GLU A 34 -12.80 -5.77 -0.31
CA GLU A 34 -12.30 -4.95 0.80
C GLU A 34 -11.22 -3.98 0.31
N CYS A 35 -11.34 -2.73 0.70
CA CYS A 35 -10.26 -1.75 0.61
C CYS A 35 -9.55 -1.63 1.95
N VAL A 36 -8.27 -1.99 2.00
CA VAL A 36 -7.42 -1.78 3.17
C VAL A 36 -6.41 -0.68 2.85
N ALA A 37 -6.45 0.41 3.61
CA ALA A 37 -5.43 1.46 3.51
C ALA A 37 -4.26 1.16 4.47
N LEU A 38 -3.05 1.11 3.93
CA LEU A 38 -1.81 1.06 4.71
C LEU A 38 -1.22 2.47 4.78
N VAL A 39 -1.32 3.10 5.94
CA VAL A 39 -0.94 4.50 6.14
C VAL A 39 0.24 4.64 7.10
N GLY A 40 0.94 5.77 7.05
CA GLY A 40 2.06 6.10 7.94
C GLY A 40 3.04 7.07 7.30
N GLU A 41 3.97 7.59 8.08
CA GLU A 41 5.00 8.52 7.61
C GLU A 41 5.85 7.93 6.47
N SER A 42 6.44 8.81 5.63
CA SER A 42 7.36 8.38 4.58
C SER A 42 8.54 7.60 5.15
N GLY A 43 8.95 6.53 4.46
CA GLY A 43 10.06 5.67 4.90
C GLY A 43 9.71 4.64 5.99
N CYS A 44 8.46 4.51 6.45
CA CYS A 44 8.11 3.52 7.47
C CYS A 44 7.99 2.06 6.96
N GLY A 45 8.21 1.79 5.65
CA GLY A 45 8.26 0.42 5.10
C GLY A 45 7.08 0.01 4.21
N LYS A 46 6.08 0.86 3.96
CA LYS A 46 4.86 0.53 3.18
C LYS A 46 5.16 -0.02 1.77
N THR A 47 5.91 0.74 0.97
CA THR A 47 6.35 0.35 -0.39
C THR A 47 7.23 -0.92 -0.37
N VAL A 48 8.04 -1.10 0.69
CA VAL A 48 8.86 -2.30 0.84
C VAL A 48 7.98 -3.54 1.04
N LEU A 49 6.91 -3.43 1.85
CA LEU A 49 5.95 -4.52 1.99
C LEU A 49 5.30 -4.88 0.66
N ALA A 50 4.82 -3.89 -0.12
CA ALA A 50 4.27 -4.12 -1.46
C ALA A 50 5.28 -4.78 -2.40
N SER A 51 6.54 -4.31 -2.38
CA SER A 51 7.62 -4.89 -3.18
C SER A 51 7.92 -6.34 -2.80
N ALA A 52 7.83 -6.68 -1.50
CA ALA A 52 7.98 -8.04 -1.02
C ALA A 52 6.89 -8.97 -1.57
N LEU A 53 5.63 -8.54 -1.53
CA LEU A 53 4.48 -9.31 -2.05
C LEU A 53 4.58 -9.59 -3.55
N LEU A 54 5.28 -8.72 -4.29
CA LEU A 54 5.44 -8.83 -5.74
C LEU A 54 6.81 -9.43 -6.16
N GLY A 55 7.69 -9.73 -5.20
CA GLY A 55 9.03 -10.24 -5.49
C GLY A 55 9.95 -9.21 -6.17
N PHE A 56 9.75 -7.90 -5.92
CA PHE A 56 10.56 -6.82 -6.47
C PHE A 56 11.66 -6.32 -5.53
N LEU A 57 11.97 -7.11 -4.51
CA LEU A 57 13.06 -6.77 -3.60
C LEU A 57 14.43 -6.95 -4.26
N PRO A 58 15.42 -6.10 -3.98
CA PRO A 58 16.79 -6.26 -4.47
C PRO A 58 17.47 -7.47 -3.80
N GLY A 59 18.54 -7.98 -4.43
CA GLY A 59 19.22 -9.22 -4.01
C GLY A 59 19.93 -9.17 -2.65
N ASN A 60 20.04 -8.00 -2.00
CA ASN A 60 20.53 -7.85 -0.63
C ASN A 60 19.40 -7.82 0.42
N ALA A 61 18.17 -8.12 0.00
CA ALA A 61 17.03 -8.24 0.91
C ALA A 61 16.91 -9.67 1.43
N GLU A 62 16.64 -9.77 2.73
CA GLU A 62 16.26 -11.01 3.41
C GLU A 62 14.81 -10.90 3.87
N THR A 63 14.02 -11.94 3.61
CA THR A 63 12.61 -12.00 4.01
C THR A 63 12.37 -13.14 4.99
N SER A 64 11.42 -12.98 5.89
CA SER A 64 10.91 -14.05 6.76
C SER A 64 9.41 -13.86 7.02
N GLY A 65 8.76 -14.88 7.58
CA GLY A 65 7.31 -14.96 7.67
C GLY A 65 6.72 -15.59 6.42
N SER A 66 5.42 -15.37 6.17
CA SER A 66 4.75 -15.85 4.96
C SER A 66 3.73 -14.83 4.45
N ALA A 67 3.51 -14.82 3.13
CA ALA A 67 2.47 -14.00 2.50
C ALA A 67 1.69 -14.90 1.51
N ARG A 68 0.54 -15.39 1.94
CA ARG A 68 -0.22 -16.38 1.17
C ARG A 68 -1.34 -15.74 0.38
N LEU A 69 -1.33 -16.03 -0.93
CA LEU A 69 -2.41 -15.71 -1.85
C LEU A 69 -3.03 -17.03 -2.31
N GLY A 70 -4.13 -17.44 -1.68
CA GLY A 70 -4.65 -18.79 -1.83
C GLY A 70 -3.60 -19.82 -1.39
N ASP A 71 -3.20 -20.69 -2.33
CA ASP A 71 -2.21 -21.75 -2.05
C ASP A 71 -0.75 -21.32 -2.26
N VAL A 72 -0.52 -20.15 -2.86
CA VAL A 72 0.83 -19.64 -3.20
C VAL A 72 1.37 -18.78 -2.05
N ASP A 73 2.57 -19.11 -1.55
CA ASP A 73 3.33 -18.23 -0.67
C ASP A 73 4.22 -17.31 -1.53
N LEU A 74 3.83 -16.04 -1.60
CA LEU A 74 4.46 -15.03 -2.46
C LEU A 74 5.94 -14.78 -2.10
N LEU A 75 6.34 -15.00 -0.84
CA LEU A 75 7.72 -14.80 -0.40
C LEU A 75 8.61 -15.99 -0.77
N ALA A 76 8.04 -17.18 -0.90
CA ALA A 76 8.75 -18.41 -1.25
C ALA A 76 8.69 -18.73 -2.74
N ALA A 77 7.74 -18.12 -3.47
CA ALA A 77 7.54 -18.36 -4.90
C ALA A 77 8.74 -17.90 -5.73
N SER A 78 9.05 -18.65 -6.79
CA SER A 78 10.10 -18.26 -7.73
C SER A 78 9.67 -17.02 -8.56
N ASP A 79 10.65 -16.26 -9.07
CA ASP A 79 10.35 -15.13 -9.94
C ASP A 79 9.55 -15.54 -11.19
N HIS A 80 9.83 -16.74 -11.73
CA HIS A 80 9.08 -17.30 -12.84
C HIS A 80 7.60 -17.55 -12.47
N GLU A 81 7.34 -18.14 -11.32
CA GLU A 81 5.97 -18.37 -10.82
C GLU A 81 5.24 -17.05 -10.57
N LEU A 82 5.88 -16.09 -9.90
CA LEU A 82 5.30 -14.75 -9.72
C LEU A 82 4.97 -14.06 -11.05
N ALA A 83 5.87 -14.16 -12.04
CA ALA A 83 5.66 -13.53 -13.36
C ALA A 83 4.56 -14.21 -14.18
N THR A 84 4.38 -15.51 -14.04
CA THR A 84 3.45 -16.26 -14.90
C THR A 84 2.06 -16.45 -14.30
N THR A 85 1.93 -16.43 -12.97
CA THR A 85 0.66 -16.74 -12.29
C THR A 85 0.13 -15.63 -11.40
N ILE A 86 0.97 -14.71 -10.92
CA ILE A 86 0.58 -13.71 -9.92
C ILE A 86 0.54 -12.30 -10.51
N ARG A 87 1.69 -11.79 -11.02
CA ARG A 87 1.81 -10.40 -11.48
C ARG A 87 0.91 -10.13 -12.67
N GLY A 88 0.03 -9.13 -12.55
CA GLY A 88 -0.94 -8.73 -13.54
C GLY A 88 -2.14 -9.67 -13.70
N ARG A 89 -2.09 -10.91 -13.15
CA ARG A 89 -3.19 -11.90 -13.23
C ARG A 89 -4.00 -12.00 -11.95
N GLN A 90 -3.33 -12.06 -10.82
CA GLN A 90 -3.97 -12.10 -9.51
C GLN A 90 -3.71 -10.81 -8.72
N ILE A 91 -2.54 -10.19 -8.89
CA ILE A 91 -2.19 -8.91 -8.29
C ILE A 91 -1.82 -7.93 -9.39
N GLY A 92 -2.58 -6.84 -9.49
CA GLY A 92 -2.25 -5.65 -10.30
C GLY A 92 -1.50 -4.63 -9.43
N LEU A 93 -0.53 -3.93 -10.03
CA LEU A 93 0.22 -2.86 -9.37
C LEU A 93 -0.01 -1.52 -10.05
N ILE A 94 -0.44 -0.54 -9.29
CA ILE A 94 -0.43 0.87 -9.66
C ILE A 94 0.76 1.50 -8.91
N PRO A 95 1.85 1.81 -9.60
CA PRO A 95 3.08 2.28 -8.96
C PRO A 95 3.00 3.77 -8.61
N GLN A 96 3.84 4.19 -7.66
CA GLN A 96 4.10 5.60 -7.41
C GLN A 96 4.67 6.25 -8.68
N SER A 97 4.19 7.44 -9.04
CA SER A 97 4.61 8.17 -10.25
C SER A 97 4.39 7.38 -11.56
N PRO A 98 3.14 7.11 -11.94
CA PRO A 98 2.79 6.25 -13.08
C PRO A 98 3.46 6.63 -14.40
N ALA A 99 3.60 7.93 -14.69
CA ALA A 99 4.22 8.41 -15.92
C ALA A 99 5.66 7.89 -16.12
N SER A 100 6.40 7.67 -15.02
CA SER A 100 7.78 7.14 -15.09
C SER A 100 7.86 5.65 -15.40
N HIS A 101 6.73 4.94 -15.30
CA HIS A 101 6.63 3.51 -15.57
C HIS A 101 6.09 3.21 -16.98
N LEU A 102 5.62 4.23 -17.69
CA LEU A 102 5.20 4.07 -19.10
C LEU A 102 6.41 4.11 -20.03
N THR A 103 6.42 3.24 -21.03
CA THR A 103 7.46 3.21 -22.07
C THR A 103 7.35 4.45 -22.95
N PRO A 104 8.32 5.39 -22.92
CA PRO A 104 8.14 6.73 -23.50
C PRO A 104 8.01 6.75 -25.03
N VAL A 105 8.47 5.70 -25.72
CA VAL A 105 8.47 5.59 -27.18
C VAL A 105 7.30 4.73 -27.71
N ARG A 106 6.32 4.41 -26.86
CA ARG A 106 5.14 3.62 -27.21
C ARG A 106 3.86 4.35 -26.84
N THR A 107 2.84 4.26 -27.66
CA THR A 107 1.52 4.81 -27.32
C THR A 107 0.86 4.02 -26.18
N ALA A 108 -0.10 4.64 -25.49
CA ALA A 108 -0.89 3.97 -24.46
C ALA A 108 -1.56 2.69 -25.00
N ARG A 109 -2.18 2.77 -26.21
CA ARG A 109 -2.77 1.60 -26.89
C ARG A 109 -1.77 0.46 -27.05
N SER A 110 -0.59 0.75 -27.59
CA SER A 110 0.42 -0.27 -27.84
C SER A 110 0.88 -0.98 -26.55
N GLN A 111 0.95 -0.26 -25.44
CA GLN A 111 1.33 -0.83 -24.14
C GLN A 111 0.20 -1.69 -23.56
N LEU A 112 -1.06 -1.23 -23.64
CA LEU A 112 -2.23 -1.98 -23.20
C LEU A 112 -2.45 -3.26 -24.02
N GLU A 113 -2.31 -3.20 -25.34
CA GLU A 113 -2.43 -4.37 -26.22
C GLU A 113 -1.34 -5.41 -25.97
N GLU A 114 -0.11 -4.97 -25.65
CA GLU A 114 0.96 -5.89 -25.25
C GLU A 114 0.64 -6.57 -23.93
N ALA A 115 0.21 -5.81 -22.91
CA ALA A 115 -0.21 -6.37 -21.65
C ALA A 115 -1.37 -7.36 -21.82
N ALA A 116 -2.38 -7.02 -22.65
CA ALA A 116 -3.49 -7.91 -22.95
C ALA A 116 -3.05 -9.22 -23.64
N ARG A 117 -2.09 -9.14 -24.55
CA ARG A 117 -1.54 -10.33 -25.23
C ARG A 117 -0.80 -11.26 -24.24
N VAL A 118 -0.06 -10.67 -23.29
CA VAL A 118 0.70 -11.44 -22.28
C VAL A 118 -0.23 -12.02 -21.20
N LEU A 119 -1.19 -11.22 -20.74
CA LEU A 119 -2.06 -11.58 -19.60
C LEU A 119 -3.32 -12.34 -20.03
N GLY A 120 -3.70 -12.27 -21.31
CA GLY A 120 -4.95 -12.87 -21.84
C GLY A 120 -6.19 -12.02 -21.57
N GLY A 121 -6.02 -10.72 -21.27
CA GLY A 121 -7.10 -9.79 -20.97
C GLY A 121 -7.58 -8.98 -22.17
N ASP A 122 -8.43 -7.97 -21.90
CA ASP A 122 -8.98 -7.04 -22.88
C ASP A 122 -8.49 -5.61 -22.60
N ALA A 123 -7.67 -5.08 -23.52
CA ALA A 123 -7.07 -3.75 -23.43
C ALA A 123 -8.11 -2.62 -23.44
N LEU A 124 -9.18 -2.75 -24.25
CA LEU A 124 -10.20 -1.72 -24.36
C LEU A 124 -11.13 -1.70 -23.15
N ASN A 125 -11.51 -2.88 -22.66
CA ASN A 125 -12.28 -3.01 -21.43
C ASN A 125 -11.50 -2.43 -20.22
N ALA A 126 -10.22 -2.75 -20.09
CA ALA A 126 -9.37 -2.20 -19.05
C ALA A 126 -9.24 -0.67 -19.13
N ALA A 127 -9.11 -0.13 -20.35
CA ALA A 127 -9.07 1.32 -20.58
C ALA A 127 -10.40 2.00 -20.18
N GLU A 128 -11.53 1.40 -20.54
CA GLU A 128 -12.87 1.91 -20.18
C GLU A 128 -13.07 1.89 -18.66
N ARG A 129 -12.73 0.79 -17.99
CA ARG A 129 -12.80 0.63 -16.53
C ARG A 129 -11.92 1.65 -15.80
N ALA A 130 -10.76 2.01 -16.36
CA ALA A 130 -9.88 3.05 -15.85
C ALA A 130 -10.29 4.47 -16.25
N GLY A 131 -11.43 4.67 -16.89
CA GLY A 131 -11.90 5.97 -17.34
C GLY A 131 -11.00 6.63 -18.41
N LEU A 132 -10.20 5.84 -19.12
CA LEU A 132 -9.34 6.33 -20.21
C LEU A 132 -10.15 6.48 -21.50
N LEU A 133 -10.27 7.72 -21.99
CA LEU A 133 -11.04 7.99 -23.21
C LEU A 133 -10.32 7.43 -24.46
N PRO A 134 -11.07 6.93 -25.47
CA PRO A 134 -10.49 6.35 -26.70
C PRO A 134 -9.49 7.26 -27.42
N GLU A 135 -9.72 8.57 -27.42
CA GLU A 135 -8.86 9.59 -28.03
C GLU A 135 -7.49 9.74 -27.35
N HIS A 136 -7.33 9.22 -26.14
CA HIS A 136 -6.06 9.24 -25.42
C HIS A 136 -5.20 8.00 -25.68
N LEU A 137 -5.78 6.94 -26.24
CA LEU A 137 -5.10 5.66 -26.46
C LEU A 137 -3.91 5.77 -27.41
N ASP A 138 -4.01 6.63 -28.44
CA ASP A 138 -2.98 6.77 -29.47
C ASP A 138 -1.92 7.81 -29.12
N ARG A 139 -1.94 8.35 -27.88
CA ARG A 139 -0.95 9.30 -27.37
C ARG A 139 0.25 8.60 -26.78
N TYR A 140 1.42 9.25 -26.90
CA TYR A 140 2.65 8.88 -26.21
C TYR A 140 2.64 9.41 -24.76
N PRO A 141 3.40 8.82 -23.82
CA PRO A 141 3.45 9.26 -22.42
C PRO A 141 3.73 10.77 -22.23
N HIS A 142 4.59 11.36 -23.06
CA HIS A 142 4.91 12.79 -22.99
C HIS A 142 3.78 13.73 -23.50
N GLU A 143 2.76 13.18 -24.14
CA GLU A 143 1.57 13.90 -24.61
C GLU A 143 0.39 13.77 -23.65
N LEU A 144 0.55 12.97 -22.59
CA LEU A 144 -0.45 12.74 -21.55
C LEU A 144 -0.30 13.75 -20.41
N SER A 145 -1.43 14.25 -19.90
CA SER A 145 -1.43 14.91 -18.58
C SER A 145 -1.18 13.90 -17.47
N GLY A 146 -0.84 14.38 -16.26
CA GLY A 146 -0.65 13.51 -15.10
C GLY A 146 -1.82 12.56 -14.84
N GLY A 147 -3.05 13.08 -14.88
CA GLY A 147 -4.26 12.28 -14.70
C GLY A 147 -4.50 11.27 -15.84
N MET A 148 -4.15 11.63 -17.08
CA MET A 148 -4.22 10.67 -18.21
C MET A 148 -3.19 9.56 -18.06
N ALA A 149 -1.95 9.88 -17.69
CA ALA A 149 -0.91 8.89 -17.41
C ALA A 149 -1.31 7.96 -16.25
N GLN A 150 -1.95 8.50 -15.21
CA GLN A 150 -2.53 7.71 -14.12
C GLN A 150 -3.56 6.72 -14.63
N ARG A 151 -4.52 7.14 -15.47
CA ARG A 151 -5.53 6.26 -16.04
C ARG A 151 -4.92 5.18 -16.94
N VAL A 152 -3.85 5.48 -17.69
CA VAL A 152 -3.13 4.44 -18.45
C VAL A 152 -2.50 3.41 -17.51
N ALA A 153 -1.89 3.83 -16.40
CA ALA A 153 -1.31 2.91 -15.42
C ALA A 153 -2.40 2.06 -14.72
N ASN A 154 -3.53 2.67 -14.38
CA ASN A 154 -4.69 1.95 -13.83
C ASN A 154 -5.20 0.91 -14.84
N ALA A 155 -5.35 1.29 -16.10
CA ALA A 155 -5.74 0.37 -17.16
C ALA A 155 -4.77 -0.80 -17.28
N LEU A 156 -3.44 -0.53 -17.28
CA LEU A 156 -2.42 -1.58 -17.33
C LEU A 156 -2.51 -2.53 -16.14
N ALA A 157 -2.80 -2.03 -14.96
CA ALA A 157 -2.98 -2.84 -13.75
C ALA A 157 -4.24 -3.72 -13.81
N LEU A 158 -5.27 -3.30 -14.57
CA LEU A 158 -6.57 -3.98 -14.69
C LEU A 158 -6.64 -4.97 -15.86
N VAL A 159 -5.69 -4.96 -16.80
CA VAL A 159 -5.76 -5.77 -18.05
C VAL A 159 -5.99 -7.26 -17.77
N GLY A 160 -5.32 -7.83 -16.79
CA GLY A 160 -5.44 -9.25 -16.45
C GLY A 160 -6.59 -9.57 -15.50
N ASP A 161 -7.45 -8.59 -15.20
CA ASP A 161 -8.56 -8.70 -14.25
C ASP A 161 -8.15 -9.25 -12.87
N PRO A 162 -7.13 -8.65 -12.23
CA PRO A 162 -6.61 -9.14 -10.95
C PRO A 162 -7.63 -8.95 -9.84
N TRP A 163 -7.72 -9.92 -8.92
CA TRP A 163 -8.60 -9.74 -7.78
C TRP A 163 -8.08 -8.76 -6.72
N LEU A 164 -6.75 -8.56 -6.65
CA LEU A 164 -6.11 -7.60 -5.74
C LEU A 164 -5.39 -6.51 -6.54
N LEU A 165 -5.68 -5.26 -6.23
CA LEU A 165 -4.91 -4.11 -6.68
C LEU A 165 -4.06 -3.58 -5.53
N ILE A 166 -2.76 -3.43 -5.77
CA ILE A 166 -1.85 -2.70 -4.88
C ILE A 166 -1.64 -1.33 -5.52
N ALA A 167 -2.09 -0.27 -4.87
CA ALA A 167 -1.93 1.11 -5.32
C ALA A 167 -0.96 1.84 -4.37
N ASP A 168 0.26 2.11 -4.84
CA ASP A 168 1.32 2.74 -4.04
C ASP A 168 1.36 4.24 -4.33
N GLU A 169 0.90 5.05 -3.35
CA GLU A 169 0.83 6.51 -3.41
C GLU A 169 0.14 7.05 -4.68
N PRO A 170 -1.01 6.51 -5.09
CA PRO A 170 -1.60 6.78 -6.40
C PRO A 170 -2.12 8.21 -6.58
N THR A 171 -2.28 8.96 -5.49
CA THR A 171 -2.78 10.34 -5.48
C THR A 171 -1.67 11.39 -5.54
N THR A 172 -0.41 10.97 -5.43
CA THR A 172 0.73 11.90 -5.38
C THR A 172 0.88 12.68 -6.67
N GLY A 173 0.88 14.01 -6.55
CA GLY A 173 1.05 14.93 -7.68
C GLY A 173 -0.20 15.17 -8.53
N LEU A 174 -1.37 14.66 -8.11
CA LEU A 174 -2.65 14.94 -8.73
C LEU A 174 -3.34 16.12 -8.04
N ASP A 175 -4.13 16.88 -8.81
CA ASP A 175 -5.06 17.86 -8.24
C ASP A 175 -6.29 17.17 -7.60
N ARG A 176 -7.05 17.94 -6.79
CA ARG A 176 -8.17 17.38 -5.99
C ARG A 176 -9.24 16.68 -6.82
N ASP A 177 -9.62 17.25 -7.95
CA ASP A 177 -10.69 16.69 -8.79
C ASP A 177 -10.27 15.35 -9.38
N LEU A 178 -8.99 15.21 -9.75
CA LEU A 178 -8.41 13.95 -10.22
C LEU A 178 -8.28 12.93 -9.10
N VAL A 179 -7.90 13.35 -7.89
CA VAL A 179 -7.86 12.48 -6.70
C VAL A 179 -9.24 11.92 -6.43
N ASP A 180 -10.26 12.76 -6.38
CA ASP A 180 -11.63 12.33 -6.11
C ASP A 180 -12.13 11.32 -7.14
N GLY A 181 -11.90 11.58 -8.42
CA GLY A 181 -12.26 10.66 -9.50
C GLY A 181 -11.55 9.31 -9.40
N LEU A 182 -10.26 9.30 -9.03
CA LEU A 182 -9.46 8.09 -8.83
C LEU A 182 -9.98 7.25 -7.64
N LEU A 183 -10.28 7.90 -6.53
CA LEU A 183 -10.80 7.23 -5.34
C LEU A 183 -12.18 6.62 -5.60
N ASP A 184 -13.05 7.33 -6.34
CA ASP A 184 -14.36 6.82 -6.73
C ASP A 184 -14.24 5.61 -7.70
N GLU A 185 -13.19 5.57 -8.54
CA GLU A 185 -12.86 4.41 -9.37
C GLU A 185 -12.43 3.21 -8.52
N PHE A 186 -11.53 3.40 -7.55
CA PHE A 186 -11.13 2.34 -6.63
C PHE A 186 -12.31 1.80 -5.81
N ARG A 187 -13.20 2.67 -5.34
CA ARG A 187 -14.39 2.23 -4.61
C ARG A 187 -15.30 1.36 -5.50
N ARG A 188 -15.52 1.74 -6.75
CA ARG A 188 -16.28 0.91 -7.71
C ARG A 188 -15.64 -0.46 -7.90
N LEU A 189 -14.32 -0.55 -8.06
CA LEU A 189 -13.63 -1.83 -8.17
C LEU A 189 -13.83 -2.72 -6.95
N VAL A 190 -13.82 -2.13 -5.75
CA VAL A 190 -14.10 -2.87 -4.50
C VAL A 190 -15.55 -3.34 -4.46
N ASP A 191 -16.50 -2.50 -4.86
CA ASP A 191 -17.92 -2.85 -4.93
C ASP A 191 -18.20 -3.95 -5.97
N ASP A 192 -17.39 -4.03 -7.03
CA ASP A 192 -17.40 -5.11 -8.04
C ASP A 192 -16.70 -6.40 -7.57
N GLY A 193 -16.17 -6.42 -6.33
CA GLY A 193 -15.60 -7.60 -5.68
C GLY A 193 -14.08 -7.71 -5.72
N HIS A 194 -13.38 -6.74 -6.32
CA HIS A 194 -11.91 -6.66 -6.22
C HIS A 194 -11.48 -6.24 -4.81
N ALA A 195 -10.27 -6.64 -4.41
CA ALA A 195 -9.64 -6.09 -3.22
C ALA A 195 -8.68 -4.95 -3.60
N VAL A 196 -8.53 -3.96 -2.72
CA VAL A 196 -7.56 -2.87 -2.90
C VAL A 196 -6.68 -2.75 -1.65
N LEU A 197 -5.36 -2.81 -1.83
CA LEU A 197 -4.38 -2.36 -0.85
C LEU A 197 -3.92 -0.95 -1.27
N LEU A 198 -4.50 0.06 -0.62
CA LEU A 198 -4.13 1.45 -0.83
C LEU A 198 -2.98 1.82 0.09
N ILE A 199 -1.79 2.05 -0.45
CA ILE A 199 -0.65 2.58 0.30
C ILE A 199 -0.63 4.09 0.12
N THR A 200 -0.74 4.83 1.22
CA THR A 200 -0.75 6.28 1.15
C THR A 200 -0.33 6.93 2.47
N HIS A 201 0.13 8.18 2.40
CA HIS A 201 0.25 9.09 3.55
C HIS A 201 -0.94 10.06 3.65
N ASP A 202 -1.85 10.05 2.66
CA ASP A 202 -3.07 10.85 2.64
C ASP A 202 -4.19 10.14 3.40
N LEU A 203 -4.39 10.56 4.65
CA LEU A 203 -5.44 10.02 5.51
C LEU A 203 -6.85 10.40 5.03
N ALA A 204 -7.01 11.54 4.33
CA ALA A 204 -8.30 11.92 3.78
C ALA A 204 -8.71 10.99 2.64
N ALA A 205 -7.76 10.62 1.76
CA ALA A 205 -7.96 9.62 0.74
C ALA A 205 -8.30 8.24 1.36
N ALA A 206 -7.55 7.82 2.40
CA ALA A 206 -7.83 6.59 3.12
C ALA A 206 -9.23 6.60 3.76
N HIS A 207 -9.62 7.70 4.41
CA HIS A 207 -10.94 7.84 5.04
C HIS A 207 -12.10 7.72 4.02
N LYS A 208 -11.89 8.25 2.82
CA LYS A 208 -12.93 8.29 1.78
C LYS A 208 -13.31 6.90 1.28
N ILE A 209 -12.35 5.98 1.13
CA ILE A 209 -12.61 4.71 0.44
C ILE A 209 -12.27 3.44 1.21
N ALA A 210 -11.46 3.52 2.27
CA ALA A 210 -11.02 2.31 2.97
C ALA A 210 -12.11 1.76 3.89
N ASP A 211 -12.29 0.45 3.87
CA ASP A 211 -13.10 -0.28 4.85
C ASP A 211 -12.31 -0.44 6.15
N ARG A 212 -10.99 -0.68 6.04
CA ARG A 212 -10.07 -0.76 7.18
C ARG A 212 -8.80 0.03 6.92
N ILE A 213 -8.22 0.56 8.00
CA ILE A 213 -6.93 1.22 7.99
C ILE A 213 -5.94 0.44 8.84
N ALA A 214 -4.76 0.18 8.30
CA ALA A 214 -3.59 -0.32 9.02
C ALA A 214 -2.56 0.81 9.11
N VAL A 215 -2.21 1.22 10.31
CA VAL A 215 -1.24 2.29 10.57
C VAL A 215 0.13 1.66 10.78
N MET A 216 1.09 2.04 9.95
CA MET A 216 2.46 1.53 9.99
C MET A 216 3.44 2.58 10.53
N TYR A 217 4.24 2.21 11.51
CA TYR A 217 5.31 3.03 12.07
C TYR A 217 6.58 2.21 12.26
N ALA A 218 7.70 2.73 11.78
CA ALA A 218 9.03 2.11 11.93
C ALA A 218 9.04 0.60 11.60
N GLY A 219 8.47 0.25 10.45
CA GLY A 219 8.43 -1.13 9.94
C GLY A 219 7.32 -2.01 10.53
N ARG A 220 6.45 -1.52 11.41
CA ARG A 220 5.44 -2.32 12.13
C ARG A 220 4.04 -1.76 11.98
N ILE A 221 3.03 -2.64 11.97
CA ILE A 221 1.64 -2.21 12.19
C ILE A 221 1.47 -1.91 13.68
N VAL A 222 1.07 -0.68 13.99
CA VAL A 222 0.84 -0.21 15.37
C VAL A 222 -0.64 -0.15 15.72
N GLU A 223 -1.50 -0.04 14.71
CA GLU A 223 -2.95 -0.06 14.87
C GLU A 223 -3.60 -0.54 13.58
N VAL A 224 -4.68 -1.34 13.68
CA VAL A 224 -5.48 -1.76 12.53
C VAL A 224 -6.92 -1.98 12.95
N GLY A 225 -7.86 -1.44 12.18
CA GLY A 225 -9.28 -1.56 12.48
C GLY A 225 -10.16 -0.97 11.39
N PRO A 226 -11.48 -0.90 11.61
CA PRO A 226 -12.40 -0.16 10.75
C PRO A 226 -11.90 1.26 10.53
N ALA A 227 -12.00 1.77 9.29
CA ALA A 227 -11.41 3.06 8.93
C ALA A 227 -11.93 4.21 9.81
N HIS A 228 -13.23 4.24 10.09
CA HIS A 228 -13.85 5.22 10.98
C HIS A 228 -13.22 5.17 12.39
N ASP A 229 -13.07 3.96 12.96
CA ASP A 229 -12.58 3.82 14.33
C ASP A 229 -11.11 4.26 14.45
N VAL A 230 -10.25 3.85 13.50
CA VAL A 230 -8.82 4.22 13.50
C VAL A 230 -8.62 5.73 13.36
N LEU A 231 -9.49 6.43 12.63
CA LEU A 231 -9.36 7.89 12.43
C LEU A 231 -10.03 8.70 13.53
N ASP A 232 -11.20 8.30 14.01
CA ASP A 232 -11.98 9.10 14.95
C ASP A 232 -11.80 8.67 16.41
N GLN A 233 -11.40 7.41 16.63
CA GLN A 233 -11.20 6.81 17.94
C GLN A 233 -9.83 6.11 18.00
N ALA A 234 -8.80 6.77 17.45
CA ALA A 234 -7.44 6.24 17.42
C ALA A 234 -6.96 5.80 18.83
N ARG A 235 -6.54 4.55 18.92
CA ARG A 235 -6.09 3.92 20.18
C ARG A 235 -4.58 4.03 20.38
N HIS A 236 -3.81 4.13 19.30
CA HIS A 236 -2.36 4.34 19.39
C HIS A 236 -2.04 5.84 19.37
N PRO A 237 -1.17 6.36 20.29
CA PRO A 237 -0.81 7.77 20.30
C PRO A 237 -0.26 8.30 18.97
N TYR A 238 0.46 7.47 18.20
CA TYR A 238 0.92 7.83 16.86
C TYR A 238 -0.25 8.00 15.86
N SER A 239 -1.22 7.08 15.86
CA SER A 239 -2.40 7.17 14.97
C SER A 239 -3.23 8.41 15.31
N ARG A 240 -3.40 8.72 16.59
CA ARG A 240 -4.04 9.96 17.06
C ARG A 240 -3.28 11.18 16.59
N GLY A 241 -1.94 11.16 16.68
CA GLY A 241 -1.11 12.25 16.16
C GLY A 241 -1.25 12.44 14.66
N LEU A 242 -1.31 11.36 13.87
CA LEU A 242 -1.57 11.43 12.43
C LEU A 242 -2.95 12.02 12.12
N ALA A 243 -3.98 11.58 12.83
CA ALA A 243 -5.34 12.10 12.66
C ALA A 243 -5.44 13.59 13.02
N ASN A 244 -4.77 14.03 14.10
CA ASN A 244 -4.75 15.43 14.52
C ASN A 244 -3.91 16.32 13.59
N ALA A 245 -3.00 15.75 12.81
CA ALA A 245 -2.23 16.50 11.82
C ALA A 245 -3.02 16.84 10.54
N LEU A 246 -4.25 16.32 10.38
CA LEU A 246 -5.12 16.64 9.25
C LEU A 246 -5.54 18.14 9.27
N PRO A 247 -5.61 18.80 8.09
CA PRO A 247 -6.03 20.18 7.99
C PRO A 247 -7.45 20.46 8.53
N GLU A 248 -8.33 19.46 8.47
CA GLU A 248 -9.71 19.52 8.97
C GLU A 248 -9.82 19.34 10.49
N ARG A 249 -8.70 19.05 11.18
CA ARG A 249 -8.60 18.90 12.63
C ARG A 249 -7.67 19.95 13.22
N ASP A 250 -6.88 19.59 14.20
CA ASP A 250 -6.03 20.54 14.95
C ASP A 250 -4.83 21.05 14.12
N PHE A 251 -4.50 20.42 13.00
CA PHE A 251 -3.33 20.72 12.16
C PHE A 251 -2.01 20.75 12.94
N LEU A 252 -1.89 19.87 13.92
CA LEU A 252 -0.73 19.79 14.80
C LEU A 252 0.22 18.67 14.32
N PRO A 253 1.47 19.00 13.95
CA PRO A 253 2.44 18.00 13.53
C PRO A 253 2.86 17.11 14.71
N ILE A 254 3.16 15.83 14.43
CA ILE A 254 3.74 14.94 15.43
C ILE A 254 5.17 15.40 15.75
N PRO A 255 5.52 15.67 17.01
CA PRO A 255 6.83 16.19 17.38
C PRO A 255 7.93 15.15 17.15
N GLY A 256 9.17 15.62 16.96
CA GLY A 256 10.37 14.79 16.81
C GLY A 256 10.46 14.12 15.43
N GLN A 257 11.41 13.20 15.29
CA GLN A 257 11.67 12.44 14.06
C GLN A 257 11.45 10.95 14.30
N PRO A 258 11.00 10.18 13.30
CA PRO A 258 10.95 8.74 13.40
C PRO A 258 12.35 8.14 13.62
N PRO A 259 12.47 6.99 14.29
CA PRO A 259 13.75 6.34 14.49
C PRO A 259 14.32 5.86 13.15
N LEU A 260 15.65 5.78 13.08
CA LEU A 260 16.31 5.17 11.92
C LEU A 260 15.99 3.66 11.90
N LEU A 261 15.64 3.13 10.72
CA LEU A 261 15.39 1.70 10.54
C LEU A 261 16.65 0.84 10.70
N THR A 262 17.82 1.47 10.83
CA THR A 262 19.09 0.84 11.17
C THR A 262 19.37 0.79 12.67
N ASP A 263 18.58 1.50 13.48
CA ASP A 263 18.78 1.62 14.93
C ASP A 263 17.41 1.75 15.61
N LEU A 264 16.62 0.68 15.54
CA LEU A 264 15.31 0.63 16.16
C LEU A 264 15.43 0.34 17.66
N PRO A 265 14.65 1.04 18.53
CA PRO A 265 14.63 0.73 19.95
C PRO A 265 14.07 -0.69 20.18
N ALA A 266 14.56 -1.35 21.23
CA ALA A 266 14.11 -2.70 21.61
C ALA A 266 12.63 -2.73 22.00
N GLY A 267 12.11 -1.66 22.59
CA GLY A 267 10.73 -1.50 23.00
C GLY A 267 9.81 -0.89 21.95
N CYS A 268 8.90 -0.05 22.41
CA CYS A 268 7.99 0.70 21.55
C CYS A 268 8.77 1.72 20.71
N ALA A 269 8.74 1.58 19.38
CA ALA A 269 9.46 2.47 18.47
C ALA A 269 8.97 3.94 18.54
N PHE A 270 7.72 4.17 18.96
CA PHE A 270 7.16 5.49 19.12
C PHE A 270 7.45 6.12 20.49
N ALA A 271 7.93 5.37 21.49
CA ALA A 271 8.15 5.87 22.84
C ALA A 271 8.94 7.19 22.92
N PRO A 272 10.00 7.43 22.12
CA PRO A 272 10.75 8.70 22.14
C PRO A 272 9.94 9.94 21.70
N ARG A 273 8.82 9.74 21.02
CA ARG A 273 7.91 10.80 20.51
C ARG A 273 6.56 10.81 21.23
N CYS A 274 6.35 9.87 22.15
CA CYS A 274 5.07 9.66 22.81
C CYS A 274 4.98 10.48 24.09
N ASP A 275 3.97 11.32 24.21
CA ASP A 275 3.65 12.10 25.40
C ASP A 275 3.17 11.25 26.59
N GLN A 276 2.79 9.97 26.32
CA GLN A 276 2.31 9.01 27.29
C GLN A 276 3.32 7.90 27.60
N ALA A 277 4.58 8.05 27.15
CA ALA A 277 5.61 7.04 27.35
C ALA A 277 5.89 6.82 28.86
N THR A 278 6.04 5.56 29.24
CA THR A 278 6.36 5.12 30.59
C THR A 278 7.37 3.98 30.56
N ALA A 279 7.89 3.53 31.70
CA ALA A 279 8.90 2.47 31.76
C ALA A 279 8.45 1.16 31.04
N ILE A 280 7.16 0.80 31.04
CA ILE A 280 6.68 -0.39 30.32
C ILE A 280 6.89 -0.29 28.81
N CYS A 281 7.05 0.92 28.24
CA CYS A 281 7.32 1.11 26.81
C CYS A 281 8.77 0.72 26.41
N GLU A 282 9.64 0.40 27.37
CA GLU A 282 10.92 -0.27 27.12
C GLU A 282 10.72 -1.72 26.66
N GLU A 283 9.54 -2.29 26.89
CA GLU A 283 9.12 -3.57 26.32
C GLU A 283 8.37 -3.32 24.99
N ARG A 284 8.51 -4.27 24.06
CA ARG A 284 7.83 -4.22 22.76
C ARG A 284 6.34 -4.54 22.94
N PRO A 285 5.41 -3.61 22.59
CA PRO A 285 4.00 -3.93 22.58
C PRO A 285 3.65 -4.88 21.42
N VAL A 286 2.71 -5.78 21.69
CA VAL A 286 2.16 -6.72 20.68
C VAL A 286 0.81 -6.21 20.24
N LEU A 287 0.48 -6.39 18.95
CA LEU A 287 -0.82 -6.07 18.41
C LEU A 287 -1.89 -6.93 19.11
N THR A 288 -2.96 -6.31 19.61
CA THR A 288 -4.07 -7.03 20.26
C THR A 288 -4.83 -7.89 19.23
N ASP A 289 -5.50 -8.93 19.71
CA ASP A 289 -6.34 -9.79 18.86
C ASP A 289 -7.82 -9.37 19.01
N ASP A 290 -8.14 -8.20 18.46
CA ASP A 290 -9.50 -7.67 18.43
C ASP A 290 -9.77 -6.94 17.07
N PRO A 291 -11.05 -6.67 16.70
CA PRO A 291 -11.38 -6.03 15.43
C PRO A 291 -10.76 -4.64 15.25
N HIS A 292 -10.46 -3.94 16.33
CA HIS A 292 -9.70 -2.69 16.35
C HIS A 292 -8.43 -2.90 17.17
N ALA A 293 -7.46 -3.59 16.56
CA ALA A 293 -6.23 -4.03 17.20
C ALA A 293 -5.21 -2.90 17.34
N VAL A 294 -4.52 -2.86 18.47
CA VAL A 294 -3.50 -1.85 18.78
C VAL A 294 -2.28 -2.44 19.45
N ALA A 295 -1.08 -2.02 19.04
CA ALA A 295 0.20 -2.36 19.66
C ALA A 295 0.64 -1.23 20.59
N CYS A 296 -0.03 -1.09 21.74
CA CYS A 296 0.26 -0.07 22.75
C CYS A 296 0.00 -0.61 24.15
N HIS A 297 0.90 -0.33 25.10
CA HIS A 297 0.70 -0.69 26.51
C HIS A 297 -0.31 0.23 27.21
N ARG A 298 -0.54 1.43 26.65
CA ARG A 298 -1.46 2.44 27.18
C ARG A 298 -2.26 3.05 26.03
N PRO A 299 -3.25 2.31 25.49
CA PRO A 299 -4.12 2.84 24.45
C PRO A 299 -4.84 4.11 24.91
N CYS A 300 -5.06 5.03 23.96
CA CYS A 300 -5.81 6.28 24.21
C CYS A 300 -7.29 6.01 24.47
#